data_f59fca56758877db7c4f938a45d9d90b
#
_entry.id   f59fca56758877db7c4f938a45d9d90b
#
_cell.length_a   1.000
_cell.length_b   1.000
_cell.length_c   1.000
_cell.angle_alpha   90.00
_cell.angle_beta   90.00
_cell.angle_gamma   90.00
#
_symmetry.space_group_name_H-M   'P 1'
#
loop_
_entity.id
_entity.type
_entity.pdbx_description
1 polymer ?
#
loop_
_entity_poly.entity_id
_entity_poly.type
_entity_poly.pdbx_seq_one_letter_code
_entity_poly.pdbx_strand_id
1 'polypeptide(L)'
;MASASHFVVFTIKKNLGEQDIEAHVKRIAEVRGVSPELLDTLRGMMVAGLINGMNHVARKAWATNQTFIALGNFLTSAAMLGIDACPMGGFEPEKYDEILNLDKQGLSAVVIATAGYRAETDKYATLKKVRFPKEEVLQHV
;
A
#
# COMPACT_ATOMS: atom_id res chain seq x y z
N MET A 1 17.84 0.78 10.84
CA MET A 1 16.68 1.65 10.62
C MET A 1 17.00 3.14 10.83
N ALA A 2 17.61 3.52 11.95
CA ALA A 2 17.88 4.92 12.27
C ALA A 2 18.77 5.69 11.27
N SER A 3 19.47 5.00 10.38
CA SER A 3 20.39 5.59 9.38
C SER A 3 19.79 5.60 7.95
N ALA A 4 18.58 5.09 7.75
CA ALA A 4 17.94 5.14 6.43
C ALA A 4 17.57 6.57 6.07
N SER A 5 17.77 6.97 4.81
CA SER A 5 17.46 8.32 4.34
C SER A 5 15.96 8.57 4.25
N HIS A 6 15.17 7.55 3.98
CA HIS A 6 13.71 7.64 3.84
C HIS A 6 13.02 6.55 4.66
N PHE A 7 11.93 6.96 5.29
CA PHE A 7 11.03 6.09 6.03
C PHE A 7 9.61 6.29 5.50
N VAL A 8 9.00 5.22 5.00
CA VAL A 8 7.68 5.25 4.37
C VAL A 8 6.70 4.45 5.22
N VAL A 9 5.59 5.07 5.57
CA VAL A 9 4.47 4.41 6.24
C VAL A 9 3.32 4.27 5.26
N PHE A 10 2.96 3.05 4.94
CA PHE A 10 1.82 2.76 4.08
C PHE A 10 0.56 2.68 4.96
N THR A 11 -0.44 3.45 4.60
CA THR A 11 -1.66 3.60 5.38
C THR A 11 -2.90 3.23 4.57
N ILE A 12 -3.99 2.93 5.28
CA ILE A 12 -5.34 2.78 4.73
C ILE A 12 -6.27 3.82 5.35
N LYS A 13 -7.36 4.14 4.67
CA LYS A 13 -8.48 4.85 5.27
C LYS A 13 -9.21 3.94 6.24
N LYS A 14 -9.45 4.39 7.47
CA LYS A 14 -10.18 3.63 8.49
C LYS A 14 -11.62 3.36 8.07
N ASN A 15 -12.25 4.34 7.43
CA ASN A 15 -13.65 4.31 7.01
C ASN A 15 -13.75 4.61 5.51
N LEU A 16 -13.34 3.62 4.69
CA LEU A 16 -13.56 3.70 3.25
C LEU A 16 -15.06 3.66 2.95
N GLY A 17 -15.60 4.70 2.31
CA GLY A 17 -17.01 4.89 2.04
C GLY A 17 -17.32 5.40 0.64
N GLU A 18 -18.59 5.68 0.36
CA GLU A 18 -19.04 6.19 -0.94
C GLU A 18 -18.34 7.49 -1.34
N GLN A 19 -18.07 8.37 -0.36
CA GLN A 19 -17.35 9.62 -0.60
C GLN A 19 -15.96 9.41 -1.22
N ASP A 20 -15.32 8.28 -0.93
CA ASP A 20 -14.01 7.95 -1.49
C ASP A 20 -14.14 7.49 -2.95
N ILE A 21 -15.22 6.76 -3.25
CA ILE A 21 -15.56 6.37 -4.62
C ILE A 21 -15.88 7.62 -5.44
N GLU A 22 -16.71 8.53 -4.92
CA GLU A 22 -17.04 9.78 -5.61
C GLU A 22 -15.79 10.62 -5.89
N ALA A 23 -14.88 10.75 -4.90
CA ALA A 23 -13.63 11.46 -5.08
C ALA A 23 -12.75 10.81 -6.16
N HIS A 24 -12.72 9.48 -6.21
CA HIS A 24 -11.97 8.73 -7.22
C HIS A 24 -12.57 8.91 -8.62
N VAL A 25 -13.87 8.77 -8.78
CA VAL A 25 -14.59 8.97 -10.04
C VAL A 25 -14.38 10.39 -10.56
N LYS A 26 -14.53 11.40 -9.68
CA LYS A 26 -14.24 12.79 -10.02
C LYS A 26 -12.80 12.96 -10.53
N ARG A 27 -11.83 12.35 -9.86
CA ARG A 27 -10.43 12.41 -10.29
C ARG A 27 -10.21 11.74 -11.65
N ILE A 28 -10.88 10.62 -11.93
CA ILE A 28 -10.83 9.98 -13.26
C ILE A 28 -11.38 10.93 -14.33
N ALA A 29 -12.54 11.55 -14.07
CA ALA A 29 -13.16 12.49 -15.01
C ALA A 29 -12.23 13.68 -15.31
N GLU A 30 -11.65 14.29 -14.29
CA GLU A 30 -10.69 15.39 -14.43
C GLU A 30 -9.46 14.99 -15.26
N VAL A 31 -8.82 13.86 -14.94
CA VAL A 31 -7.59 13.43 -15.62
C VAL A 31 -7.84 13.04 -17.07
N ARG A 32 -9.00 12.43 -17.36
CA ARG A 32 -9.35 11.97 -18.70
C ARG A 32 -10.07 13.04 -19.54
N GLY A 33 -10.45 14.16 -18.95
CA GLY A 33 -11.19 15.21 -19.61
C GLY A 33 -12.59 14.78 -20.06
N VAL A 34 -13.25 13.90 -19.29
CA VAL A 34 -14.58 13.39 -19.59
C VAL A 34 -15.60 13.84 -18.55
N SER A 35 -16.88 13.85 -18.92
CA SER A 35 -17.97 14.15 -17.99
C SER A 35 -18.11 13.03 -16.95
N PRO A 36 -18.36 13.35 -15.66
CA PRO A 36 -18.56 12.35 -14.61
C PRO A 36 -19.68 11.36 -14.90
N GLU A 37 -20.73 11.77 -15.60
CA GLU A 37 -21.87 10.93 -15.96
C GLU A 37 -21.48 9.73 -16.83
N LEU A 38 -20.45 9.88 -17.65
CA LEU A 38 -19.88 8.76 -18.44
C LEU A 38 -19.26 7.66 -17.56
N LEU A 39 -19.04 7.95 -16.30
CA LEU A 39 -18.44 7.03 -15.32
C LEU A 39 -19.49 6.43 -14.36
N ASP A 40 -20.77 6.69 -14.56
CA ASP A 40 -21.85 6.20 -13.67
C ASP A 40 -21.88 4.68 -13.54
N THR A 41 -21.65 3.96 -14.63
CA THR A 41 -21.56 2.48 -14.60
C THR A 41 -20.39 2.03 -13.74
N LEU A 42 -19.22 2.64 -13.90
CA LEU A 42 -18.03 2.34 -13.09
C LEU A 42 -18.28 2.65 -11.62
N ARG A 43 -18.86 3.81 -11.33
CA ARG A 43 -19.26 4.22 -9.97
C ARG A 43 -20.20 3.20 -9.34
N GLY A 44 -21.24 2.80 -10.05
CA GLY A 44 -22.21 1.80 -9.60
C GLY A 44 -21.57 0.45 -9.26
N MET A 45 -20.66 -0.04 -10.10
CA MET A 45 -19.91 -1.27 -9.84
C MET A 45 -19.03 -1.17 -8.59
N MET A 46 -18.35 -0.04 -8.39
CA MET A 46 -17.50 0.19 -7.22
C MET A 46 -18.33 0.25 -5.94
N VAL A 47 -19.46 0.96 -5.94
CA VAL A 47 -20.37 1.03 -4.79
C VAL A 47 -20.94 -0.37 -4.49
N ALA A 48 -21.44 -1.07 -5.50
CA ALA A 48 -21.97 -2.42 -5.32
C ALA A 48 -20.92 -3.40 -4.76
N GLY A 49 -19.71 -3.38 -5.29
CA GLY A 49 -18.65 -4.30 -4.89
C GLY A 49 -18.04 -3.97 -3.54
N LEU A 50 -17.63 -2.71 -3.32
CA LEU A 50 -16.89 -2.32 -2.13
C LEU A 50 -17.78 -1.91 -0.96
N ILE A 51 -18.87 -1.17 -1.22
CA ILE A 51 -19.69 -0.62 -0.14
C ILE A 51 -20.79 -1.59 0.25
N ASN A 52 -21.56 -2.06 -0.71
CA ASN A 52 -22.70 -2.94 -0.46
C ASN A 52 -22.29 -4.42 -0.37
N GLY A 53 -21.27 -4.85 -1.13
CA GLY A 53 -20.81 -6.23 -1.18
C GLY A 53 -19.84 -6.64 -0.07
N MET A 54 -19.32 -5.69 0.72
CA MET A 54 -18.35 -5.96 1.79
C MET A 54 -18.79 -5.34 3.11
N ASN A 55 -18.71 -6.12 4.19
CA ASN A 55 -18.78 -5.56 5.54
C ASN A 55 -17.49 -4.79 5.87
N HIS A 56 -17.47 -4.09 7.01
CA HIS A 56 -16.33 -3.26 7.42
C HIS A 56 -15.01 -4.06 7.49
N VAL A 57 -15.04 -5.29 8.01
CA VAL A 57 -13.85 -6.14 8.16
C VAL A 57 -13.28 -6.53 6.80
N ALA A 58 -14.13 -7.01 5.89
CA ALA A 58 -13.74 -7.38 4.53
C ALA A 58 -13.21 -6.18 3.74
N ARG A 59 -13.81 -5.00 3.91
CA ARG A 59 -13.38 -3.75 3.26
C ARG A 59 -12.01 -3.30 3.77
N LYS A 60 -11.78 -3.41 5.09
CA LYS A 60 -10.46 -3.14 5.68
C LYS A 60 -9.40 -4.10 5.14
N ALA A 61 -9.72 -5.39 5.06
CA ALA A 61 -8.81 -6.39 4.48
C ALA A 61 -8.51 -6.10 3.01
N TRP A 62 -9.52 -5.75 2.21
CA TRP A 62 -9.34 -5.34 0.82
C TRP A 62 -8.41 -4.13 0.71
N ALA A 63 -8.63 -3.07 1.50
CA ALA A 63 -7.76 -1.89 1.51
C ALA A 63 -6.32 -2.24 1.91
N THR A 64 -6.16 -3.11 2.91
CA THR A 64 -4.84 -3.64 3.31
C THR A 64 -4.13 -4.33 2.15
N ASN A 65 -4.83 -5.18 1.38
CA ASN A 65 -4.25 -5.85 0.23
C ASN A 65 -3.78 -4.86 -0.86
N GLN A 66 -4.53 -3.77 -1.09
CA GLN A 66 -4.10 -2.70 -2.01
C GLN A 66 -2.80 -2.05 -1.55
N THR A 67 -2.61 -1.91 -0.24
CA THR A 67 -1.38 -1.36 0.35
C THR A 67 -0.17 -2.26 0.09
N PHE A 68 -0.34 -3.58 0.16
CA PHE A 68 0.74 -4.52 -0.17
C PHE A 68 1.08 -4.54 -1.66
N ILE A 69 0.11 -4.29 -2.56
CA ILE A 69 0.39 -4.07 -3.98
C ILE A 69 1.27 -2.82 -4.16
N ALA A 70 0.93 -1.73 -3.48
CA ALA A 70 1.73 -0.50 -3.50
C ALA A 70 3.14 -0.72 -2.94
N LEU A 71 3.27 -1.48 -1.85
CA LEU A 71 4.57 -1.87 -1.28
C LEU A 71 5.41 -2.66 -2.29
N GLY A 72 4.83 -3.65 -2.98
CA GLY A 72 5.52 -4.42 -4.01
C GLY A 72 6.08 -3.53 -5.14
N ASN A 73 5.26 -2.59 -5.62
CA ASN A 73 5.68 -1.60 -6.61
C ASN A 73 6.82 -0.71 -6.07
N PHE A 74 6.70 -0.23 -4.82
CA PHE A 74 7.74 0.56 -4.18
C PHE A 74 9.09 -0.18 -4.11
N LEU A 75 9.08 -1.44 -3.65
CA LEU A 75 10.30 -2.25 -3.53
C LEU A 75 10.95 -2.50 -4.91
N THR A 76 10.15 -2.80 -5.92
CA THR A 76 10.62 -3.02 -7.28
C THR A 76 11.20 -1.74 -7.87
N SER A 77 10.50 -0.60 -7.72
CA SER A 77 10.98 0.69 -8.22
C SER A 77 12.27 1.12 -7.54
N ALA A 78 12.39 0.95 -6.22
CA ALA A 78 13.62 1.23 -5.49
C ALA A 78 14.79 0.39 -6.04
N ALA A 79 14.57 -0.91 -6.23
CA ALA A 79 15.58 -1.80 -6.76
C ALA A 79 16.03 -1.42 -8.18
N MET A 80 15.11 -1.00 -9.05
CA MET A 80 15.43 -0.52 -10.41
C MET A 80 16.26 0.78 -10.40
N LEU A 81 16.14 1.58 -9.34
CA LEU A 81 16.92 2.80 -9.15
C LEU A 81 18.25 2.55 -8.39
N GLY A 82 18.58 1.31 -8.07
CA GLY A 82 19.76 0.96 -7.28
C GLY A 82 19.66 1.41 -5.81
N ILE A 83 18.44 1.58 -5.31
CA ILE A 83 18.16 1.95 -3.92
C ILE A 83 17.76 0.69 -3.15
N ASP A 84 18.39 0.46 -2.01
CA ASP A 84 17.97 -0.61 -1.11
C ASP A 84 16.71 -0.22 -0.35
N ALA A 85 15.81 -1.17 -0.19
CA ALA A 85 14.59 -1.01 0.59
C ALA A 85 14.35 -2.22 1.50
N CYS A 86 13.81 -1.96 2.69
CA CYS A 86 13.48 -3.00 3.66
C CYS A 86 12.03 -2.83 4.14
N PRO A 87 11.12 -3.73 3.73
CA PRO A 87 9.75 -3.74 4.26
C PRO A 87 9.72 -4.36 5.65
N MET A 88 8.86 -3.84 6.52
CA MET A 88 8.73 -4.29 7.90
C MET A 88 7.25 -4.35 8.29
N GLY A 89 6.80 -5.54 8.71
CA GLY A 89 5.46 -5.78 9.25
C GLY A 89 5.43 -5.97 10.77
N GLY A 90 6.61 -6.19 11.38
CA GLY A 90 6.74 -6.42 12.83
C GLY A 90 6.88 -5.11 13.62
N PHE A 91 5.85 -4.27 13.62
CA PHE A 91 5.78 -3.01 14.36
C PHE A 91 4.42 -2.89 15.05
N GLU A 92 4.24 -1.87 15.88
CA GLU A 92 2.97 -1.58 16.57
C GLU A 92 2.21 -0.47 15.82
N PRO A 93 1.24 -0.81 14.94
CA PRO A 93 0.54 0.18 14.10
C PRO A 93 -0.10 1.29 14.91
N GLU A 94 -0.69 0.97 16.06
CA GLU A 94 -1.39 1.92 16.93
C GLU A 94 -0.45 3.02 17.46
N LYS A 95 0.81 2.68 17.77
CA LYS A 95 1.82 3.68 18.16
C LYS A 95 2.21 4.60 17.01
N TYR A 96 2.25 4.07 15.80
CA TYR A 96 2.49 4.89 14.61
C TYR A 96 1.30 5.80 14.31
N ASP A 97 0.08 5.30 14.48
CA ASP A 97 -1.14 6.09 14.32
C ASP A 97 -1.14 7.27 15.31
N GLU A 98 -0.73 7.05 16.55
CA GLU A 98 -0.62 8.08 17.58
C GLU A 98 0.47 9.11 17.26
N ILE A 99 1.72 8.64 17.06
CA ILE A 99 2.90 9.52 16.84
C ILE A 99 2.73 10.40 15.60
N LEU A 100 2.17 9.85 14.52
CA LEU A 100 1.97 10.54 13.24
C LEU A 100 0.60 11.25 13.16
N ASN A 101 -0.21 11.18 14.22
CA ASN A 101 -1.57 11.71 14.25
C ASN A 101 -2.44 11.23 13.08
N LEU A 102 -2.30 9.96 12.68
CA LEU A 102 -3.03 9.37 11.56
C LEU A 102 -4.53 9.28 11.86
N ASP A 103 -4.90 9.07 13.10
CA ASP A 103 -6.31 9.05 13.55
C ASP A 103 -7.06 10.30 13.18
N LYS A 104 -6.44 11.47 13.37
CA LYS A 104 -7.03 12.77 13.00
C LYS A 104 -7.23 12.93 11.48
N GLN A 105 -6.52 12.12 10.70
CA GLN A 105 -6.60 12.08 9.25
C GLN A 105 -7.52 10.95 8.74
N GLY A 106 -8.10 10.16 9.66
CA GLY A 106 -8.91 8.98 9.31
C GLY A 106 -8.10 7.85 8.70
N LEU A 107 -6.77 7.81 8.98
CA LEU A 107 -5.84 6.83 8.45
C LEU A 107 -5.39 5.83 9.53
N SER A 108 -4.89 4.68 9.10
CA SER A 108 -4.21 3.70 9.96
C SER A 108 -3.01 3.09 9.23
N ALA A 109 -1.90 2.92 9.96
CA ALA A 109 -0.70 2.29 9.45
C ALA A 109 -0.93 0.79 9.20
N VAL A 110 -0.34 0.26 8.12
CA VAL A 110 -0.45 -1.15 7.71
C VAL A 110 0.91 -1.82 7.63
N VAL A 111 1.83 -1.20 6.94
CA VAL A 111 3.19 -1.70 6.72
C VAL A 111 4.12 -0.52 6.55
N ILE A 112 5.36 -0.71 6.95
CA ILE A 112 6.39 0.32 6.83
C ILE A 112 7.55 -0.18 5.98
N ALA A 113 8.28 0.75 5.37
CA ALA A 113 9.50 0.45 4.65
C ALA A 113 10.54 1.55 4.85
N THR A 114 11.81 1.16 4.89
CA THR A 114 12.91 2.10 4.76
C THR A 114 13.48 2.02 3.36
N ALA A 115 14.04 3.14 2.87
CA ALA A 115 14.79 3.18 1.62
C ALA A 115 16.02 4.06 1.76
N GLY A 116 17.08 3.71 1.04
CA GLY A 116 18.34 4.45 1.04
C GLY A 116 19.46 3.67 0.41
N TYR A 117 20.64 4.29 0.32
CA TYR A 117 21.82 3.58 -0.09
C TYR A 117 22.35 2.70 1.04
N ARG A 118 22.82 1.52 0.67
CA ARG A 118 23.34 0.55 1.62
C ARG A 118 24.56 1.10 2.35
N ALA A 119 24.58 0.92 3.67
CA ALA A 119 25.74 1.26 4.46
C ALA A 119 26.89 0.27 4.22
N GLU A 120 28.13 0.74 4.17
CA GLU A 120 29.30 -0.13 4.04
C GLU A 120 29.44 -1.13 5.20
N THR A 121 28.88 -0.77 6.37
CA THR A 121 28.87 -1.59 7.57
C THR A 121 27.73 -2.60 7.64
N ASP A 122 26.91 -2.73 6.56
CA ASP A 122 25.81 -3.69 6.53
C ASP A 122 26.35 -5.13 6.45
N LYS A 123 26.35 -5.81 7.57
CA LYS A 123 26.80 -7.21 7.70
C LYS A 123 25.94 -8.23 6.95
N TYR A 124 24.74 -7.84 6.48
CA TYR A 124 23.88 -8.70 5.68
C TYR A 124 24.08 -8.52 4.18
N ALA A 125 24.88 -7.53 3.76
CA ALA A 125 25.11 -7.21 2.34
C ALA A 125 25.63 -8.38 1.51
N THR A 126 26.52 -9.19 2.11
CA THR A 126 27.20 -10.31 1.45
C THR A 126 26.48 -11.65 1.60
N LEU A 127 25.43 -11.72 2.43
CA LEU A 127 24.69 -12.95 2.65
C LEU A 127 23.79 -13.28 1.46
N LYS A 128 23.77 -14.57 1.09
CA LYS A 128 22.88 -15.04 0.05
C LYS A 128 21.42 -14.84 0.42
N LYS A 129 20.62 -14.40 -0.52
CA LYS A 129 19.17 -14.29 -0.34
C LYS A 129 18.54 -15.67 -0.22
N VAL A 130 17.76 -15.89 0.86
CA VAL A 130 17.03 -17.14 1.06
C VAL A 130 15.62 -16.98 0.49
N ARG A 131 15.24 -17.91 -0.38
CA ARG A 131 13.92 -17.99 -1.01
C ARG A 131 13.57 -19.48 -1.16
N PHE A 132 12.28 -19.77 -1.15
CA PHE A 132 11.81 -21.07 -1.58
C PHE A 132 12.11 -21.30 -3.07
N PRO A 133 12.32 -22.56 -3.50
CA PRO A 133 12.44 -22.88 -4.92
C PRO A 133 11.25 -22.34 -5.72
N LYS A 134 11.52 -21.94 -6.97
CA LYS A 134 10.49 -21.34 -7.84
C LYS A 134 9.29 -22.26 -8.03
N GLU A 135 9.55 -23.56 -8.12
CA GLU A 135 8.57 -24.63 -8.36
C GLU A 135 7.60 -24.82 -7.18
N GLU A 136 8.02 -24.42 -5.97
CA GLU A 136 7.17 -24.46 -4.78
C GLU A 136 6.24 -23.23 -4.70
N VAL A 137 6.66 -22.13 -5.33
CA VAL A 137 5.94 -20.82 -5.24
C VAL A 137 5.08 -20.57 -6.47
N LEU A 138 5.49 -21.05 -7.65
CA LEU A 138 4.81 -20.84 -8.93
C LEU A 138 4.39 -22.16 -9.55
N GLN A 139 3.11 -22.27 -9.85
CA GLN A 139 2.55 -23.41 -10.58
C GLN A 139 2.03 -22.92 -11.93
N HIS A 140 2.37 -23.64 -13.00
CA HIS A 140 1.80 -23.42 -14.32
C HIS A 140 0.57 -24.32 -14.48
N VAL A 141 -0.55 -23.74 -14.83
CA VAL A 141 -1.83 -24.41 -15.10
C VAL A 141 -2.24 -24.22 -16.55
#